data_997585a5da4677b3a5685be4f00104cb
#
_entry.id   997585a5da4677b3a5685be4f00104cb
#
_cell.length_a   1.000
_cell.length_b   1.000
_cell.length_c   1.000
_cell.angle_alpha   90.00
_cell.angle_beta   90.00
_cell.angle_gamma   90.00
#
_symmetry.space_group_name_H-M   'P 1'
#
loop_
_entity.id
_entity.type
_entity.pdbx_description
1 polymer ?
#
loop_
_entity_poly.entity_id
_entity_poly.type
_entity_poly.pdbx_seq_one_letter_code
_entity_poly.pdbx_strand_id
1 'polypeptide(L)'
;MGVKQRVAAFSLFRAALCLWLLCGRTSGKPVRKCGGANPCGSPGPPVVLIPGDLGNQLEAKLDKPSVVHYICYKKTDTFFTLWLNLEQLVPVAIDCWMDNIRLIYNRTTHSTSSPPGVNISVPGFGQTYSVEYLDPSKRSVGMYFFNIVQALVDWGYTRGDDVRGAPYDWRRAPNENKEYFLALQGMIEEMAEKAGGPVVLIAHSMGNMYTLYFLNQQPQAWKDKFIKAFIALGPPWAGVAKTLRVITSGDNNGIPVIRPLKIRSQQRTAVSTSWLLPYAHSWPKDKKEVRETLGGQEELPEDWNTTAKVFREAGRRVLGVPSGRKMEEMTWWWSPKIQEINPRF
;
A
#
# COMPACT_ATOMS: atom_id res chain seq x y z
N MET A 1 -32.51 8.67 -5.40
CA MET A 1 -31.43 8.96 -6.38
C MET A 1 -30.11 8.93 -5.63
N GLY A 2 -29.20 8.01 -5.82
CA GLY A 2 -27.92 8.11 -5.12
C GLY A 2 -27.00 6.89 -5.14
N VAL A 3 -27.49 5.68 -5.31
CA VAL A 3 -26.63 4.47 -5.21
C VAL A 3 -25.92 4.16 -6.53
N LYS A 4 -26.52 4.45 -7.68
CA LYS A 4 -25.90 4.21 -8.99
C LYS A 4 -24.73 5.15 -9.33
N GLN A 5 -24.69 6.36 -8.78
CA GLN A 5 -23.59 7.31 -9.03
C GLN A 5 -22.30 6.97 -8.24
N ARG A 6 -22.39 6.37 -7.06
CA ARG A 6 -21.22 6.04 -6.23
C ARG A 6 -20.41 4.86 -6.76
N VAL A 7 -21.05 3.91 -7.42
CA VAL A 7 -20.36 2.80 -8.09
C VAL A 7 -19.62 3.25 -9.36
N ALA A 8 -20.17 4.23 -10.07
CA ALA A 8 -19.56 4.82 -11.25
C ALA A 8 -18.28 5.61 -10.95
N ALA A 9 -18.23 6.34 -9.82
CA ALA A 9 -17.03 7.11 -9.43
C ALA A 9 -15.83 6.20 -9.09
N PHE A 10 -16.07 5.04 -8.46
CA PHE A 10 -15.01 4.08 -8.17
C PHE A 10 -14.50 3.36 -9.44
N SER A 11 -15.38 3.16 -10.42
CA SER A 11 -15.05 2.57 -11.73
C SER A 11 -14.30 3.58 -12.61
N LEU A 12 -14.63 4.87 -12.54
CA LEU A 12 -13.95 5.95 -13.27
C LEU A 12 -12.53 6.21 -12.74
N PHE A 13 -12.28 6.06 -11.43
CA PHE A 13 -10.93 6.15 -10.87
C PHE A 13 -10.03 5.01 -11.33
N ARG A 14 -10.59 3.79 -11.50
CA ARG A 14 -9.89 2.65 -12.12
C ARG A 14 -9.58 2.91 -13.60
N ALA A 15 -10.52 3.47 -14.34
CA ALA A 15 -10.36 3.80 -15.75
C ALA A 15 -9.38 4.97 -15.96
N ALA A 16 -9.41 6.00 -15.11
CA ALA A 16 -8.52 7.16 -15.21
C ALA A 16 -7.07 6.79 -14.88
N LEU A 17 -6.82 5.91 -13.90
CA LEU A 17 -5.46 5.44 -13.58
C LEU A 17 -4.90 4.55 -14.72
N CYS A 18 -5.72 3.67 -15.31
CA CYS A 18 -5.34 2.90 -16.49
C CYS A 18 -5.16 3.77 -17.74
N LEU A 19 -6.02 4.75 -17.98
CA LEU A 19 -5.90 5.70 -19.09
C LEU A 19 -4.70 6.64 -18.91
N TRP A 20 -4.33 7.00 -17.70
CA TRP A 20 -3.20 7.89 -17.42
C TRP A 20 -1.84 7.19 -17.58
N LEU A 21 -1.77 5.89 -17.23
CA LEU A 21 -0.59 5.05 -17.49
C LEU A 21 -0.46 4.65 -18.98
N LEU A 22 -1.56 4.72 -19.75
CA LEU A 22 -1.62 4.32 -21.15
C LEU A 22 -1.67 5.50 -22.14
N CYS A 23 -2.03 6.72 -21.71
CA CYS A 23 -2.17 7.91 -22.53
C CYS A 23 -1.07 8.95 -22.35
N GLY A 24 0.17 8.54 -22.26
CA GLY A 24 1.28 9.35 -22.76
C GLY A 24 1.19 9.38 -24.29
N ARG A 25 0.37 10.28 -24.86
CA ARG A 25 0.37 10.52 -26.31
C ARG A 25 1.72 11.07 -26.75
N THR A 26 2.64 10.18 -27.03
CA THR A 26 3.64 10.38 -28.07
C THR A 26 3.04 9.87 -29.37
N SER A 27 3.15 10.65 -30.41
CA SER A 27 2.58 10.42 -31.75
C SER A 27 2.61 8.96 -32.20
N GLY A 28 1.47 8.35 -32.29
CA GLY A 28 1.01 7.41 -33.31
C GLY A 28 1.91 6.27 -33.78
N LYS A 29 2.53 5.48 -32.86
CA LYS A 29 2.91 4.11 -33.23
C LYS A 29 2.11 3.14 -32.37
N PRO A 30 1.42 2.14 -32.97
CA PRO A 30 0.71 1.13 -32.21
C PRO A 30 1.71 0.40 -31.31
N VAL A 31 1.36 0.25 -30.02
CA VAL A 31 2.08 -0.65 -29.10
C VAL A 31 2.09 -2.03 -29.75
N ARG A 32 3.25 -2.52 -30.16
CA ARG A 32 3.39 -3.87 -30.72
C ARG A 32 3.01 -4.86 -29.63
N LYS A 33 1.90 -5.57 -29.84
CA LYS A 33 1.65 -6.81 -29.09
C LYS A 33 2.78 -7.77 -29.42
N CYS A 34 3.59 -8.11 -28.44
CA CYS A 34 4.60 -9.15 -28.57
C CYS A 34 3.90 -10.51 -28.61
N GLY A 35 3.53 -10.93 -29.79
CA GLY A 35 2.95 -12.26 -30.04
C GLY A 35 3.72 -12.90 -31.20
N GLY A 36 4.40 -14.03 -30.93
CA GLY A 36 5.14 -14.79 -31.92
C GLY A 36 6.64 -14.89 -31.59
N ALA A 37 7.30 -15.89 -32.09
CA ALA A 37 8.63 -16.40 -31.80
C ALA A 37 9.85 -15.43 -31.96
N ASN A 38 9.67 -14.12 -31.87
CA ASN A 38 10.74 -13.15 -31.72
C ASN A 38 10.57 -12.43 -30.37
N PRO A 39 11.55 -12.54 -29.45
CA PRO A 39 11.50 -11.79 -28.22
C PRO A 39 11.49 -10.29 -28.56
N CYS A 40 10.45 -9.57 -28.19
CA CYS A 40 10.60 -8.15 -27.89
C CYS A 40 11.81 -8.05 -26.98
N GLY A 41 12.80 -7.27 -27.36
CA GLY A 41 14.11 -7.23 -26.67
C GLY A 41 13.96 -7.24 -25.17
N SER A 42 14.98 -7.65 -24.44
CA SER A 42 15.00 -7.86 -22.98
C SER A 42 14.00 -6.97 -22.26
N PRO A 43 13.17 -7.51 -21.36
CA PRO A 43 12.32 -6.66 -20.55
C PRO A 43 13.18 -5.57 -19.91
N GLY A 44 12.60 -4.42 -19.62
CA GLY A 44 13.32 -3.33 -18.95
C GLY A 44 13.91 -3.76 -17.59
N PRO A 45 14.39 -2.83 -16.78
CA PRO A 45 14.91 -3.13 -15.44
C PRO A 45 13.89 -3.93 -14.62
N PRO A 46 14.33 -4.89 -13.77
CA PRO A 46 13.44 -5.64 -12.92
C PRO A 46 12.58 -4.74 -12.03
N VAL A 47 11.38 -5.19 -11.67
CA VAL A 47 10.41 -4.39 -10.94
C VAL A 47 10.03 -5.05 -9.61
N VAL A 48 10.12 -4.28 -8.51
CA VAL A 48 9.61 -4.66 -7.20
C VAL A 48 8.35 -3.86 -6.86
N LEU A 49 7.27 -4.56 -6.52
CA LEU A 49 5.98 -3.97 -6.16
C LEU A 49 5.81 -3.96 -4.64
N ILE A 50 5.69 -2.77 -4.05
CA ILE A 50 5.52 -2.58 -2.60
C ILE A 50 4.09 -2.10 -2.33
N PRO A 51 3.22 -2.92 -1.69
CA PRO A 51 1.82 -2.60 -1.48
C PRO A 51 1.61 -1.54 -0.39
N GLY A 52 0.40 -0.96 -0.36
CA GLY A 52 -0.05 -0.06 0.69
C GLY A 52 -0.69 -0.77 1.88
N ASP A 53 -1.35 0.01 2.72
CA ASP A 53 -2.18 -0.51 3.81
C ASP A 53 -3.27 -1.43 3.25
N LEU A 54 -3.48 -2.59 3.88
CA LEU A 54 -4.40 -3.64 3.42
C LEU A 54 -4.08 -4.19 2.01
N GLY A 55 -2.90 -3.91 1.45
CA GLY A 55 -2.57 -4.11 0.04
C GLY A 55 -1.98 -5.47 -0.31
N ASN A 56 -1.87 -6.40 0.64
CA ASN A 56 -1.49 -7.79 0.42
C ASN A 56 -2.24 -8.72 1.35
N GLN A 57 -2.24 -10.01 1.01
CA GLN A 57 -2.85 -11.05 1.82
C GLN A 57 -2.15 -11.19 3.19
N LEU A 58 -2.93 -11.57 4.20
CA LEU A 58 -2.45 -12.09 5.47
C LEU A 58 -3.12 -13.43 5.73
N GLU A 59 -2.38 -14.36 6.30
CA GLU A 59 -2.86 -15.66 6.73
C GLU A 59 -2.72 -15.82 8.23
N ALA A 60 -3.56 -16.65 8.82
CA ALA A 60 -3.51 -16.99 10.24
C ALA A 60 -3.53 -18.51 10.46
N LYS A 61 -2.81 -18.96 11.48
CA LYS A 61 -2.93 -20.29 12.06
C LYS A 61 -3.23 -20.13 13.56
N LEU A 62 -4.21 -20.88 14.06
CA LEU A 62 -4.73 -20.69 15.41
C LEU A 62 -4.42 -21.90 16.31
N ASP A 63 -4.03 -21.60 17.54
CA ASP A 63 -3.99 -22.50 18.70
C ASP A 63 -4.26 -21.67 19.97
N LYS A 64 -5.48 -21.17 20.08
CA LYS A 64 -5.87 -20.14 21.05
C LYS A 64 -6.27 -20.75 22.39
N PRO A 65 -5.95 -20.11 23.51
CA PRO A 65 -6.41 -20.55 24.82
C PRO A 65 -7.93 -20.38 24.99
N SER A 66 -8.52 -19.35 24.36
CA SER A 66 -9.94 -19.04 24.41
C SER A 66 -10.39 -18.34 23.11
N VAL A 67 -11.71 -18.28 22.88
CA VAL A 67 -12.33 -17.60 21.76
C VAL A 67 -13.39 -16.60 22.24
N VAL A 68 -13.61 -15.54 21.50
CA VAL A 68 -14.57 -14.47 21.84
C VAL A 68 -16.03 -14.88 21.60
N HIS A 69 -16.27 -15.88 20.77
CA HIS A 69 -17.59 -16.41 20.48
C HIS A 69 -17.49 -17.91 20.16
N TYR A 70 -18.52 -18.70 20.48
CA TYR A 70 -18.52 -20.17 20.32
C TYR A 70 -18.38 -20.62 18.86
N ILE A 71 -18.72 -19.77 17.89
CA ILE A 71 -18.54 -20.08 16.44
C ILE A 71 -17.10 -19.87 15.95
N CYS A 72 -16.24 -19.21 16.75
CA CYS A 72 -14.87 -18.94 16.35
C CYS A 72 -14.01 -20.21 16.46
N TYR A 73 -13.18 -20.43 15.44
CA TYR A 73 -12.19 -21.50 15.53
C TYR A 73 -11.18 -21.22 16.65
N LYS A 74 -11.01 -22.18 17.53
CA LYS A 74 -10.00 -22.15 18.59
C LYS A 74 -8.66 -22.65 18.06
N LYS A 75 -8.67 -23.65 17.19
CA LYS A 75 -7.50 -24.28 16.59
C LYS A 75 -7.71 -24.53 15.11
N THR A 76 -6.64 -24.40 14.31
CA THR A 76 -6.60 -24.77 12.89
C THR A 76 -5.35 -25.57 12.61
N ASP A 77 -5.44 -26.56 11.72
CA ASP A 77 -4.30 -27.41 11.38
C ASP A 77 -3.35 -26.71 10.41
N THR A 78 -3.90 -25.87 9.51
CA THR A 78 -3.18 -25.16 8.48
C THR A 78 -3.40 -23.64 8.59
N PHE A 79 -2.60 -22.87 7.88
CA PHE A 79 -2.87 -21.44 7.66
C PHE A 79 -4.13 -21.28 6.80
N PHE A 80 -4.93 -20.27 7.10
CA PHE A 80 -6.08 -19.84 6.31
C PHE A 80 -6.00 -18.35 6.03
N THR A 81 -6.61 -17.89 4.94
CA THR A 81 -6.64 -16.47 4.59
C THR A 81 -7.43 -15.67 5.61
N LEU A 82 -6.75 -14.75 6.29
CA LEU A 82 -7.35 -13.81 7.22
C LEU A 82 -7.75 -12.49 6.52
N TRP A 83 -6.92 -12.04 5.57
CA TRP A 83 -7.17 -10.85 4.75
C TRP A 83 -6.78 -11.13 3.28
N LEU A 84 -7.66 -10.89 2.28
CA LEU A 84 -9.06 -10.50 2.44
C LEU A 84 -9.94 -11.76 2.45
N ASN A 85 -10.74 -11.94 3.48
CA ASN A 85 -11.72 -13.02 3.57
C ASN A 85 -13.09 -12.43 3.89
N LEU A 86 -13.93 -12.28 2.86
CA LEU A 86 -15.25 -11.64 2.99
C LEU A 86 -16.23 -12.45 3.85
N GLU A 87 -16.05 -13.78 3.94
CA GLU A 87 -16.90 -14.66 4.75
C GLU A 87 -16.71 -14.38 6.25
N GLN A 88 -15.50 -13.99 6.64
CA GLN A 88 -15.21 -13.62 8.03
C GLN A 88 -15.65 -12.19 8.40
N LEU A 89 -16.02 -11.38 7.42
CA LEU A 89 -16.44 -9.99 7.64
C LEU A 89 -17.96 -9.81 7.77
N VAL A 90 -18.73 -10.91 7.67
CA VAL A 90 -20.19 -10.86 7.90
C VAL A 90 -20.50 -10.72 9.39
N PRO A 91 -21.72 -10.25 9.77
CA PRO A 91 -22.14 -10.17 11.15
C PRO A 91 -21.92 -11.48 11.91
N VAL A 92 -21.51 -11.40 13.17
CA VAL A 92 -21.08 -12.49 14.08
C VAL A 92 -19.67 -13.00 13.77
N ALA A 93 -19.38 -13.44 12.54
CA ALA A 93 -18.03 -13.92 12.17
C ALA A 93 -16.96 -12.82 12.27
N ILE A 94 -17.35 -11.56 12.08
CA ILE A 94 -16.44 -10.42 12.22
C ILE A 94 -15.79 -10.30 13.59
N ASP A 95 -16.42 -10.79 14.66
CA ASP A 95 -15.85 -10.80 15.99
C ASP A 95 -14.64 -11.75 16.08
N CYS A 96 -14.74 -12.91 15.43
CA CYS A 96 -13.63 -13.85 15.31
C CYS A 96 -12.48 -13.24 14.50
N TRP A 97 -12.80 -12.60 13.39
CA TRP A 97 -11.83 -11.93 12.54
C TRP A 97 -11.10 -10.82 13.28
N MET A 98 -11.84 -9.94 13.98
CA MET A 98 -11.25 -8.84 14.76
C MET A 98 -10.32 -9.36 15.86
N ASP A 99 -10.70 -10.43 16.55
CA ASP A 99 -9.90 -11.02 17.62
C ASP A 99 -8.61 -11.67 17.07
N ASN A 100 -8.65 -12.19 15.83
CA ASN A 100 -7.48 -12.79 15.19
C ASN A 100 -6.52 -11.76 14.60
N ILE A 101 -7.05 -10.65 14.02
CA ILE A 101 -6.22 -9.68 13.28
C ILE A 101 -5.68 -8.53 14.14
N ARG A 102 -6.27 -8.27 15.30
CA ARG A 102 -5.82 -7.20 16.20
C ARG A 102 -4.38 -7.38 16.66
N LEU A 103 -3.74 -6.30 17.05
CA LEU A 103 -2.44 -6.30 17.73
C LEU A 103 -2.60 -6.01 19.22
N ILE A 104 -1.67 -6.50 20.01
CA ILE A 104 -1.56 -6.21 21.45
C ILE A 104 -0.28 -5.42 21.65
N TYR A 105 -0.41 -4.19 22.16
CA TYR A 105 0.73 -3.33 22.46
C TYR A 105 1.29 -3.61 23.86
N ASN A 106 2.58 -3.86 23.94
CA ASN A 106 3.32 -3.98 25.18
C ASN A 106 3.99 -2.64 25.53
N ARG A 107 3.56 -2.03 26.62
CA ARG A 107 4.07 -0.72 27.06
C ARG A 107 5.51 -0.75 27.55
N THR A 108 6.01 -1.90 27.99
CA THR A 108 7.38 -2.04 28.48
C THR A 108 8.39 -2.17 27.33
N THR A 109 8.04 -2.96 26.31
CA THR A 109 8.92 -3.20 25.16
C THR A 109 8.66 -2.23 24.00
N HIS A 110 7.61 -1.40 24.09
CA HIS A 110 7.13 -0.51 23.03
C HIS A 110 6.96 -1.22 21.68
N SER A 111 6.46 -2.46 21.72
CA SER A 111 6.26 -3.29 20.54
C SER A 111 4.89 -3.95 20.54
N THR A 112 4.47 -4.45 19.38
CA THR A 112 3.21 -5.16 19.23
C THR A 112 3.41 -6.65 18.98
N SER A 113 2.42 -7.43 19.37
CA SER A 113 2.32 -8.87 19.10
C SER A 113 0.92 -9.24 18.64
N SER A 114 0.79 -10.36 17.97
CA SER A 114 -0.52 -10.99 17.75
C SER A 114 -1.09 -11.52 19.07
N PRO A 115 -2.42 -11.73 19.16
CA PRO A 115 -3.03 -12.34 20.35
C PRO A 115 -2.44 -13.74 20.64
N PRO A 116 -2.48 -14.20 21.91
CA PRO A 116 -2.01 -15.53 22.27
C PRO A 116 -2.64 -16.62 21.40
N GLY A 117 -1.80 -17.50 20.85
CA GLY A 117 -2.23 -18.58 19.98
C GLY A 117 -2.66 -18.15 18.57
N VAL A 118 -2.38 -16.93 18.16
CA VAL A 118 -2.58 -16.46 16.79
C VAL A 118 -1.23 -16.27 16.13
N ASN A 119 -0.93 -17.12 15.16
CA ASN A 119 0.26 -17.00 14.31
C ASN A 119 -0.13 -16.39 12.96
N ILE A 120 0.47 -15.27 12.60
CA ILE A 120 0.22 -14.55 11.36
C ILE A 120 1.37 -14.78 10.38
N SER A 121 1.02 -15.09 9.14
CA SER A 121 1.94 -15.23 8.01
C SER A 121 1.61 -14.19 6.94
N VAL A 122 2.64 -13.72 6.26
CA VAL A 122 2.53 -12.85 5.08
C VAL A 122 2.94 -13.69 3.87
N PRO A 123 1.99 -14.22 3.10
CA PRO A 123 2.29 -15.11 2.00
C PRO A 123 2.82 -14.38 0.76
N GLY A 124 3.63 -15.07 -0.03
CA GLY A 124 3.96 -14.66 -1.39
C GLY A 124 5.07 -13.61 -1.50
N PHE A 125 5.97 -13.48 -0.52
CA PHE A 125 7.17 -12.65 -0.68
C PHE A 125 8.01 -13.14 -1.88
N GLY A 126 8.39 -12.22 -2.77
CA GLY A 126 9.06 -12.55 -4.03
C GLY A 126 8.13 -13.03 -5.15
N GLN A 127 6.85 -13.31 -4.86
CA GLN A 127 5.81 -13.65 -5.82
C GLN A 127 4.83 -12.48 -5.99
N THR A 128 4.04 -12.48 -7.08
CA THR A 128 3.10 -11.37 -7.34
C THR A 128 1.68 -11.63 -6.83
N TYR A 129 1.28 -12.89 -6.65
CA TYR A 129 -0.12 -13.26 -6.40
C TYR A 129 -0.74 -12.58 -5.18
N SER A 130 0.02 -12.44 -4.08
CA SER A 130 -0.43 -11.86 -2.81
C SER A 130 -0.68 -10.35 -2.89
N VAL A 131 -0.01 -9.67 -3.83
CA VAL A 131 -0.17 -8.24 -4.10
C VAL A 131 -1.03 -7.97 -5.35
N GLU A 132 -1.22 -8.95 -6.24
CA GLU A 132 -2.15 -8.83 -7.36
C GLU A 132 -3.60 -8.90 -6.89
N TYR A 133 -3.89 -9.84 -5.98
CA TYR A 133 -5.22 -10.07 -5.44
C TYR A 133 -5.18 -10.20 -3.93
N LEU A 134 -6.03 -9.46 -3.24
CA LEU A 134 -6.16 -9.53 -1.78
C LEU A 134 -6.93 -10.78 -1.34
N ASP A 135 -7.76 -11.32 -2.22
CA ASP A 135 -8.56 -12.54 -2.04
C ASP A 135 -7.99 -13.66 -2.94
N PRO A 136 -7.63 -14.83 -2.38
CA PRO A 136 -7.14 -15.99 -3.14
C PRO A 136 -8.09 -16.47 -4.25
N SER A 137 -9.40 -16.21 -4.14
CA SER A 137 -10.37 -16.54 -5.19
C SER A 137 -10.22 -15.67 -6.46
N LYS A 138 -9.35 -14.67 -6.42
CA LYS A 138 -9.03 -13.75 -7.54
C LYS A 138 -10.24 -13.01 -8.10
N ARG A 139 -11.25 -12.75 -7.27
CA ARG A 139 -12.42 -11.97 -7.67
C ARG A 139 -12.04 -10.50 -7.88
N SER A 140 -12.75 -9.82 -8.75
CA SER A 140 -12.51 -8.41 -9.09
C SER A 140 -12.55 -7.47 -7.88
N VAL A 141 -13.31 -7.80 -6.84
CA VAL A 141 -13.39 -7.03 -5.59
C VAL A 141 -12.05 -6.97 -4.85
N GLY A 142 -11.25 -8.05 -4.92
CA GLY A 142 -9.93 -8.15 -4.31
C GLY A 142 -8.78 -7.75 -5.22
N MET A 143 -9.04 -7.30 -6.45
CA MET A 143 -8.00 -6.94 -7.40
C MET A 143 -7.25 -5.68 -6.94
N TYR A 144 -5.92 -5.80 -6.81
CA TYR A 144 -5.07 -4.70 -6.36
C TYR A 144 -4.00 -4.35 -7.41
N PHE A 145 -2.83 -4.95 -7.43
CA PHE A 145 -1.79 -4.68 -8.45
C PHE A 145 -1.95 -5.46 -9.75
N PHE A 146 -2.98 -6.29 -9.90
CA PHE A 146 -3.14 -7.16 -11.07
C PHE A 146 -2.98 -6.44 -12.41
N ASN A 147 -3.62 -5.28 -12.59
CA ASN A 147 -3.54 -4.55 -13.86
C ASN A 147 -2.12 -4.04 -14.17
N ILE A 148 -1.36 -3.64 -13.15
CA ILE A 148 0.03 -3.20 -13.30
C ILE A 148 0.90 -4.41 -13.66
N VAL A 149 0.75 -5.52 -12.94
CA VAL A 149 1.50 -6.75 -13.23
C VAL A 149 1.16 -7.27 -14.62
N GLN A 150 -0.13 -7.27 -15.00
CA GLN A 150 -0.54 -7.73 -16.32
C GLN A 150 0.05 -6.86 -17.44
N ALA A 151 0.06 -5.53 -17.28
CA ALA A 151 0.69 -4.64 -18.24
C ALA A 151 2.21 -4.90 -18.37
N LEU A 152 2.89 -5.17 -17.26
CA LEU A 152 4.31 -5.56 -17.28
C LEU A 152 4.51 -6.89 -18.01
N VAL A 153 3.65 -7.88 -17.74
CA VAL A 153 3.71 -9.18 -18.45
C VAL A 153 3.44 -9.02 -19.94
N ASP A 154 2.49 -8.16 -20.33
CA ASP A 154 2.24 -7.84 -21.75
C ASP A 154 3.44 -7.17 -22.42
N TRP A 155 4.34 -6.55 -21.65
CA TRP A 155 5.63 -5.99 -22.10
C TRP A 155 6.79 -6.99 -22.04
N GLY A 156 6.54 -8.24 -21.64
CA GLY A 156 7.53 -9.32 -21.64
C GLY A 156 8.13 -9.67 -20.28
N TYR A 157 7.63 -9.06 -19.19
CA TYR A 157 8.06 -9.42 -17.84
C TYR A 157 7.47 -10.76 -17.38
N THR A 158 8.17 -11.46 -16.49
CA THR A 158 7.78 -12.75 -15.92
C THR A 158 7.49 -12.63 -14.43
N ARG A 159 6.27 -13.02 -14.02
CA ARG A 159 5.86 -13.05 -12.61
C ARG A 159 6.79 -13.91 -11.77
N GLY A 160 7.19 -13.40 -10.61
CA GLY A 160 8.06 -14.11 -9.67
C GLY A 160 9.52 -14.17 -10.10
N ASP A 161 9.85 -13.59 -11.23
CA ASP A 161 11.23 -13.50 -11.75
C ASP A 161 11.70 -12.04 -11.83
N ASP A 162 11.39 -11.35 -12.89
CA ASP A 162 11.78 -9.95 -13.11
C ASP A 162 10.70 -8.93 -12.68
N VAL A 163 9.49 -9.39 -12.32
CA VAL A 163 8.49 -8.64 -11.55
C VAL A 163 8.11 -9.40 -10.28
N ARG A 164 8.43 -8.84 -9.13
CA ARG A 164 8.20 -9.47 -7.82
C ARG A 164 7.42 -8.55 -6.88
N GLY A 165 6.61 -9.14 -6.02
CA GLY A 165 5.92 -8.46 -4.93
C GLY A 165 6.69 -8.55 -3.63
N ALA A 166 6.62 -7.48 -2.84
CA ALA A 166 7.18 -7.39 -1.50
C ALA A 166 6.06 -7.15 -0.47
N PRO A 167 5.20 -8.15 -0.21
CA PRO A 167 4.16 -8.08 0.82
C PRO A 167 4.78 -8.00 2.20
N TYR A 168 4.09 -7.34 3.14
CA TYR A 168 4.53 -7.17 4.53
C TYR A 168 3.34 -7.16 5.49
N ASP A 169 3.62 -7.27 6.80
CA ASP A 169 2.57 -7.11 7.83
C ASP A 169 2.16 -5.64 7.92
N TRP A 170 1.16 -5.26 7.12
CA TRP A 170 0.67 -3.89 7.01
C TRP A 170 -0.01 -3.35 8.30
N ARG A 171 -0.26 -4.19 9.29
CA ARG A 171 -0.78 -3.77 10.60
C ARG A 171 0.28 -3.03 11.43
N ARG A 172 1.56 -3.26 11.13
CA ARG A 172 2.71 -2.75 11.88
C ARG A 172 3.29 -1.50 11.25
N ALA A 173 4.08 -0.75 12.03
CA ALA A 173 4.93 0.31 11.49
C ALA A 173 6.30 -0.25 11.06
N PRO A 174 7.09 0.49 10.28
CA PRO A 174 8.37 0.01 9.74
C PRO A 174 9.35 -0.51 10.79
N ASN A 175 9.43 0.14 11.96
CA ASN A 175 10.33 -0.28 13.06
C ASN A 175 10.03 -1.68 13.62
N GLU A 176 8.83 -2.22 13.39
CA GLU A 176 8.42 -3.56 13.81
C GLU A 176 8.51 -4.60 12.66
N ASN A 177 8.92 -4.20 11.46
CA ASN A 177 9.04 -5.06 10.27
C ASN A 177 10.51 -5.22 9.81
N LYS A 178 11.45 -5.38 10.73
CA LYS A 178 12.90 -5.45 10.41
C LYS A 178 13.25 -6.60 9.47
N GLU A 179 12.69 -7.78 9.71
CA GLU A 179 12.93 -8.97 8.87
C GLU A 179 12.46 -8.77 7.43
N TYR A 180 11.35 -8.06 7.25
CA TYR A 180 10.88 -7.67 5.91
C TYR A 180 11.92 -6.82 5.18
N PHE A 181 12.55 -5.85 5.84
CA PHE A 181 13.53 -4.97 5.18
C PHE A 181 14.82 -5.72 4.83
N LEU A 182 15.23 -6.68 5.64
CA LEU A 182 16.37 -7.56 5.30
C LEU A 182 16.03 -8.43 4.08
N ALA A 183 14.83 -9.01 4.04
CA ALA A 183 14.37 -9.79 2.90
C ALA A 183 14.22 -8.93 1.63
N LEU A 184 13.70 -7.69 1.77
CA LEU A 184 13.57 -6.75 0.67
C LEU A 184 14.95 -6.37 0.09
N GLN A 185 15.93 -6.09 0.94
CA GLN A 185 17.28 -5.81 0.50
C GLN A 185 17.86 -6.99 -0.28
N GLY A 186 17.82 -8.20 0.26
CA GLY A 186 18.33 -9.39 -0.41
C GLY A 186 17.64 -9.68 -1.75
N MET A 187 16.30 -9.48 -1.81
CA MET A 187 15.55 -9.65 -3.06
C MET A 187 15.96 -8.62 -4.13
N ILE A 188 16.18 -7.37 -3.75
CA ILE A 188 16.64 -6.31 -4.66
C ILE A 188 18.02 -6.63 -5.19
N GLU A 189 18.95 -7.04 -4.33
CA GLU A 189 20.32 -7.41 -4.69
C GLU A 189 20.33 -8.60 -5.65
N GLU A 190 19.58 -9.67 -5.34
CA GLU A 190 19.43 -10.86 -6.20
C GLU A 190 18.86 -10.50 -7.58
N MET A 191 17.78 -9.71 -7.62
CA MET A 191 17.15 -9.31 -8.88
C MET A 191 18.09 -8.45 -9.73
N ALA A 192 18.83 -7.54 -9.11
CA ALA A 192 19.78 -6.67 -9.80
C ALA A 192 20.96 -7.46 -10.36
N GLU A 193 21.51 -8.41 -9.61
CA GLU A 193 22.61 -9.28 -10.04
C GLU A 193 22.18 -10.18 -11.19
N LYS A 194 21.02 -10.80 -11.09
CA LYS A 194 20.45 -11.66 -12.15
C LYS A 194 20.22 -10.90 -13.46
N ALA A 195 19.72 -9.67 -13.37
CA ALA A 195 19.43 -8.84 -14.54
C ALA A 195 20.65 -8.07 -15.08
N GLY A 196 21.77 -8.07 -14.35
CA GLY A 196 22.95 -7.29 -14.70
C GLY A 196 22.75 -5.77 -14.59
N GLY A 197 21.79 -5.31 -13.78
CA GLY A 197 21.49 -3.88 -13.63
C GLY A 197 20.46 -3.56 -12.53
N PRO A 198 20.33 -2.27 -12.15
CA PRO A 198 19.52 -1.85 -11.02
C PRO A 198 18.02 -2.05 -11.25
N VAL A 199 17.24 -2.20 -10.15
CA VAL A 199 15.80 -2.45 -10.14
C VAL A 199 14.98 -1.17 -10.05
N VAL A 200 13.71 -1.24 -10.48
CA VAL A 200 12.70 -0.20 -10.28
C VAL A 200 11.79 -0.61 -9.11
N LEU A 201 11.61 0.31 -8.16
CA LEU A 201 10.64 0.15 -7.07
C LEU A 201 9.34 0.85 -7.44
N ILE A 202 8.21 0.16 -7.38
CA ILE A 202 6.89 0.74 -7.55
C ILE A 202 6.13 0.53 -6.24
N ALA A 203 5.84 1.62 -5.54
CA ALA A 203 5.13 1.55 -4.28
C ALA A 203 3.80 2.32 -4.33
N HIS A 204 2.79 1.81 -3.63
CA HIS A 204 1.48 2.45 -3.55
C HIS A 204 1.13 2.83 -2.11
N SER A 205 0.51 4.01 -1.93
CA SER A 205 -0.03 4.47 -0.64
C SER A 205 1.02 4.37 0.49
N MET A 206 0.71 3.70 1.60
CA MET A 206 1.62 3.47 2.73
C MET A 206 2.92 2.76 2.33
N GLY A 207 2.91 1.93 1.28
CA GLY A 207 4.13 1.30 0.75
C GLY A 207 5.21 2.29 0.34
N ASN A 208 4.83 3.51 -0.05
CA ASN A 208 5.80 4.58 -0.31
C ASN A 208 6.55 5.00 0.95
N MET A 209 5.85 5.07 2.08
CA MET A 209 6.44 5.41 3.37
C MET A 209 7.40 4.31 3.84
N TYR A 210 7.01 3.04 3.63
CA TYR A 210 7.88 1.88 3.88
C TYR A 210 9.13 1.90 3.01
N THR A 211 8.96 2.19 1.72
CA THR A 211 10.07 2.31 0.77
C THR A 211 11.02 3.45 1.16
N LEU A 212 10.47 4.61 1.53
CA LEU A 212 11.28 5.74 1.97
C LEU A 212 12.06 5.42 3.25
N TYR A 213 11.40 4.78 4.24
CA TYR A 213 12.08 4.31 5.46
C TYR A 213 13.21 3.34 5.13
N PHE A 214 12.98 2.37 4.25
CA PHE A 214 14.01 1.43 3.79
C PHE A 214 15.18 2.14 3.11
N LEU A 215 14.91 3.02 2.14
CA LEU A 215 15.95 3.73 1.40
C LEU A 215 16.79 4.66 2.28
N ASN A 216 16.20 5.22 3.34
CA ASN A 216 16.93 6.04 4.32
C ASN A 216 17.88 5.21 5.20
N GLN A 217 17.67 3.90 5.32
CA GLN A 217 18.59 3.01 6.02
C GLN A 217 19.75 2.54 5.13
N GLN A 218 19.68 2.74 3.80
CA GLN A 218 20.68 2.26 2.87
C GLN A 218 21.75 3.31 2.58
N PRO A 219 23.04 2.91 2.53
CA PRO A 219 24.12 3.78 2.08
C PRO A 219 23.86 4.29 0.66
N GLN A 220 24.37 5.49 0.34
CA GLN A 220 24.20 6.06 -1.01
C GLN A 220 24.78 5.14 -2.09
N ALA A 221 25.98 4.60 -1.88
CA ALA A 221 26.62 3.68 -2.83
C ALA A 221 25.79 2.41 -3.12
N TRP A 222 25.05 1.91 -2.11
CA TRP A 222 24.12 0.80 -2.31
C TRP A 222 22.95 1.21 -3.20
N LYS A 223 22.36 2.39 -2.93
CA LYS A 223 21.24 2.92 -3.75
C LYS A 223 21.66 3.16 -5.20
N ASP A 224 22.84 3.74 -5.41
CA ASP A 224 23.38 4.00 -6.74
C ASP A 224 23.62 2.70 -7.54
N LYS A 225 24.01 1.64 -6.84
CA LYS A 225 24.26 0.32 -7.45
C LYS A 225 22.98 -0.43 -7.79
N PHE A 226 21.98 -0.43 -6.88
CA PHE A 226 20.86 -1.35 -6.94
C PHE A 226 19.53 -0.72 -7.34
N ILE A 227 19.36 0.61 -7.23
CA ILE A 227 18.08 1.29 -7.48
C ILE A 227 18.15 2.15 -8.73
N LYS A 228 17.39 1.75 -9.75
CA LYS A 228 17.23 2.52 -10.99
C LYS A 228 16.28 3.70 -10.82
N ALA A 229 15.13 3.44 -10.18
CA ALA A 229 14.10 4.44 -9.95
C ALA A 229 13.16 4.00 -8.82
N PHE A 230 12.52 4.98 -8.20
CA PHE A 230 11.41 4.79 -7.28
C PHE A 230 10.17 5.50 -7.83
N ILE A 231 9.11 4.74 -8.16
CA ILE A 231 7.83 5.23 -8.65
C ILE A 231 6.84 5.22 -7.51
N ALA A 232 6.45 6.41 -7.05
CA ALA A 232 5.54 6.59 -5.93
C ALA A 232 4.11 6.82 -6.42
N LEU A 233 3.21 5.87 -6.12
CA LEU A 233 1.79 5.93 -6.47
C LEU A 233 0.97 6.37 -5.26
N GLY A 234 0.37 7.58 -5.32
CA GLY A 234 -0.48 8.12 -4.25
C GLY A 234 0.18 8.14 -2.86
N PRO A 235 1.41 8.67 -2.72
CA PRO A 235 2.15 8.61 -1.47
C PRO A 235 1.57 9.55 -0.41
N PRO A 236 1.31 9.09 0.83
CA PRO A 236 0.80 9.93 1.91
C PRO A 236 1.94 10.58 2.71
N TRP A 237 2.80 11.38 2.06
CA TRP A 237 3.99 11.97 2.70
C TRP A 237 3.71 12.82 3.94
N ALA A 238 2.53 13.45 3.98
CA ALA A 238 2.10 14.28 5.11
C ALA A 238 1.16 13.54 6.08
N GLY A 239 1.02 12.23 5.95
CA GLY A 239 0.02 11.45 6.64
C GLY A 239 -1.34 11.48 5.94
N VAL A 240 -2.34 10.86 6.54
CA VAL A 240 -3.68 10.65 5.97
C VAL A 240 -4.75 11.20 6.91
N ALA A 241 -5.50 12.22 6.49
CA ALA A 241 -6.59 12.77 7.30
C ALA A 241 -7.68 11.72 7.62
N LYS A 242 -7.93 10.76 6.71
CA LYS A 242 -8.85 9.64 6.93
C LYS A 242 -8.52 8.83 8.20
N THR A 243 -7.27 8.75 8.63
CA THR A 243 -6.88 8.01 9.84
C THR A 243 -7.46 8.61 11.11
N LEU A 244 -7.69 9.93 11.14
CA LEU A 244 -8.42 10.58 12.24
C LEU A 244 -9.85 10.01 12.34
N ARG A 245 -10.55 9.90 11.21
CA ARG A 245 -11.86 9.26 11.15
C ARG A 245 -11.81 7.79 11.57
N VAL A 246 -10.81 7.04 11.09
CA VAL A 246 -10.62 5.63 11.46
C VAL A 246 -10.51 5.47 12.97
N ILE A 247 -9.73 6.32 13.64
CA ILE A 247 -9.52 6.28 15.09
C ILE A 247 -10.76 6.74 15.86
N THR A 248 -11.48 7.77 15.37
CA THR A 248 -12.62 8.36 16.08
C THR A 248 -13.92 7.60 15.88
N SER A 249 -14.28 7.26 14.65
CA SER A 249 -15.55 6.66 14.28
C SER A 249 -15.45 5.29 13.59
N GLY A 250 -14.24 4.86 13.25
CA GLY A 250 -14.01 3.68 12.41
C GLY A 250 -14.26 3.96 10.93
N ASP A 251 -13.81 3.05 10.09
CA ASP A 251 -14.03 3.09 8.65
C ASP A 251 -14.23 1.67 8.12
N ASN A 252 -15.26 1.46 7.32
CA ASN A 252 -15.57 0.14 6.77
C ASN A 252 -14.72 -0.24 5.55
N ASN A 253 -13.75 0.60 5.17
CA ASN A 253 -12.85 0.38 4.03
C ASN A 253 -13.59 0.09 2.69
N GLY A 254 -14.80 0.65 2.54
CA GLY A 254 -15.65 0.44 1.36
C GLY A 254 -16.37 -0.91 1.33
N ILE A 255 -16.36 -1.68 2.42
CA ILE A 255 -17.08 -2.96 2.54
C ILE A 255 -18.44 -2.70 3.23
N PRO A 256 -19.57 -2.69 2.50
CA PRO A 256 -20.85 -2.19 3.02
C PRO A 256 -21.42 -2.98 4.21
N VAL A 257 -21.09 -4.26 4.32
CA VAL A 257 -21.56 -5.15 5.39
C VAL A 257 -20.89 -4.86 6.74
N ILE A 258 -19.79 -4.12 6.76
CA ILE A 258 -19.06 -3.78 7.98
C ILE A 258 -19.61 -2.49 8.56
N ARG A 259 -19.98 -2.52 9.85
CA ARG A 259 -20.32 -1.30 10.60
C ARG A 259 -19.02 -0.62 11.07
N PRO A 260 -18.77 0.66 10.70
CA PRO A 260 -17.52 1.37 11.06
C PRO A 260 -17.17 1.31 12.54
N LEU A 261 -18.13 1.59 13.43
CA LEU A 261 -17.92 1.54 14.88
C LEU A 261 -17.53 0.13 15.39
N LYS A 262 -17.99 -0.92 14.71
CA LYS A 262 -17.65 -2.30 15.09
C LYS A 262 -16.17 -2.58 14.85
N ILE A 263 -15.67 -2.27 13.66
CA ILE A 263 -14.28 -2.54 13.28
C ILE A 263 -13.27 -1.55 13.89
N ARG A 264 -13.74 -0.39 14.37
CA ARG A 264 -12.91 0.65 14.99
C ARG A 264 -11.99 0.12 16.07
N SER A 265 -12.47 -0.78 16.93
CA SER A 265 -11.67 -1.35 18.02
C SER A 265 -10.43 -2.08 17.51
N GLN A 266 -10.55 -2.80 16.41
CA GLN A 266 -9.44 -3.48 15.74
C GLN A 266 -8.52 -2.46 15.04
N GLN A 267 -9.08 -1.52 14.27
CA GLN A 267 -8.32 -0.52 13.53
C GLN A 267 -7.41 0.32 14.43
N ARG A 268 -7.83 0.59 15.66
CA ARG A 268 -7.04 1.30 16.67
C ARG A 268 -5.85 0.51 17.19
N THR A 269 -5.80 -0.80 16.99
CA THR A 269 -4.68 -1.65 17.40
C THR A 269 -3.58 -1.71 16.33
N ALA A 270 -3.89 -1.39 15.08
CA ALA A 270 -2.91 -1.34 14.01
C ALA A 270 -1.99 -0.13 14.18
N VAL A 271 -0.69 -0.39 14.39
CA VAL A 271 0.32 0.68 14.59
C VAL A 271 0.44 1.54 13.33
N SER A 272 0.29 0.93 12.16
CA SER A 272 0.26 1.61 10.87
C SER A 272 -0.79 2.73 10.80
N THR A 273 -1.98 2.52 11.38
CA THR A 273 -3.03 3.54 11.45
C THR A 273 -2.55 4.78 12.21
N SER A 274 -1.89 4.56 13.36
CA SER A 274 -1.33 5.67 14.15
C SER A 274 -0.15 6.32 13.46
N TRP A 275 0.69 5.54 12.78
CA TRP A 275 1.83 6.04 12.04
C TRP A 275 1.45 6.89 10.82
N LEU A 276 0.29 6.61 10.21
CA LEU A 276 -0.27 7.39 9.10
C LEU A 276 -1.06 8.64 9.54
N LEU A 277 -1.08 9.00 10.83
CA LEU A 277 -1.73 10.24 11.26
C LEU A 277 -1.11 11.46 10.58
N PRO A 278 -1.91 12.51 10.33
CA PRO A 278 -1.42 13.75 9.74
C PRO A 278 -0.26 14.34 10.53
N TYR A 279 0.82 14.65 9.83
CA TYR A 279 2.02 15.22 10.43
C TYR A 279 1.89 16.75 10.52
N ALA A 280 1.79 17.27 11.74
CA ALA A 280 1.44 18.67 12.01
C ALA A 280 2.31 19.72 11.28
N HIS A 281 3.60 19.43 11.06
CA HIS A 281 4.50 20.34 10.34
C HIS A 281 4.24 20.40 8.82
N SER A 282 3.62 19.36 8.26
CA SER A 282 3.31 19.29 6.83
C SER A 282 1.92 19.83 6.49
N TRP A 283 1.10 20.13 7.50
CA TRP A 283 -0.24 20.67 7.32
C TRP A 283 -0.29 22.14 7.77
N PRO A 284 -0.83 23.08 6.96
CA PRO A 284 -0.98 24.47 7.36
C PRO A 284 -1.87 24.61 8.60
N LYS A 285 -1.43 25.42 9.59
CA LYS A 285 -2.15 25.63 10.86
C LYS A 285 -3.51 26.34 10.72
N ASP A 286 -3.71 27.05 9.63
CA ASP A 286 -4.82 27.92 9.33
C ASP A 286 -5.88 27.31 8.41
N LYS A 287 -5.69 26.06 7.94
CA LYS A 287 -6.70 25.42 7.10
C LYS A 287 -7.86 24.87 7.90
N LYS A 288 -9.04 25.46 7.65
CA LYS A 288 -10.35 25.06 8.20
C LYS A 288 -10.65 23.57 8.00
N GLU A 289 -10.18 22.93 6.93
CA GLU A 289 -10.40 21.55 6.55
C GLU A 289 -10.01 20.52 7.63
N VAL A 290 -8.95 20.81 8.41
CA VAL A 290 -8.59 19.93 9.55
C VAL A 290 -9.54 20.13 10.72
N ARG A 291 -10.05 21.35 10.94
CA ARG A 291 -11.04 21.64 11.98
C ARG A 291 -12.42 21.08 11.66
N GLU A 292 -12.83 21.13 10.42
CA GLU A 292 -14.13 20.64 9.95
C GLU A 292 -14.19 19.12 9.91
N THR A 293 -13.07 18.44 9.60
CA THR A 293 -12.96 16.98 9.69
C THR A 293 -13.06 16.46 11.14
N LEU A 294 -12.73 17.31 12.12
CA LEU A 294 -12.79 16.96 13.55
C LEU A 294 -14.12 17.35 14.22
N GLY A 295 -14.91 18.23 13.64
CA GLY A 295 -16.09 18.82 14.30
C GLY A 295 -17.40 18.87 13.53
N GLY A 296 -17.45 18.54 12.26
CA GLY A 296 -18.64 18.64 11.43
C GLY A 296 -18.98 17.38 10.67
N GLN A 297 -20.27 17.04 10.62
CA GLN A 297 -20.85 16.04 9.71
C GLN A 297 -20.99 16.61 8.29
N GLU A 298 -19.94 17.25 7.76
CA GLU A 298 -19.96 17.67 6.36
C GLU A 298 -19.20 16.67 5.50
N GLU A 299 -19.86 16.26 4.42
CA GLU A 299 -19.31 15.41 3.38
C GLU A 299 -18.00 16.05 2.86
N LEU A 300 -16.96 15.25 2.73
CA LEU A 300 -15.73 15.67 2.06
C LEU A 300 -16.10 16.31 0.72
N PRO A 301 -15.55 17.47 0.35
CA PRO A 301 -15.79 18.07 -0.95
C PRO A 301 -15.54 17.04 -2.04
N GLU A 302 -16.49 16.85 -2.95
CA GLU A 302 -16.35 15.96 -4.12
C GLU A 302 -15.23 16.42 -5.07
N ASP A 303 -14.60 17.55 -4.77
CA ASP A 303 -13.54 18.14 -5.58
C ASP A 303 -12.16 17.61 -5.21
N TRP A 304 -11.82 16.49 -5.84
CA TRP A 304 -10.49 15.91 -5.84
C TRP A 304 -9.40 16.88 -6.35
N ASN A 305 -9.77 17.91 -7.12
CA ASN A 305 -8.82 18.91 -7.61
C ASN A 305 -8.27 19.76 -6.47
N THR A 306 -9.07 20.10 -5.47
CA THR A 306 -8.63 20.85 -4.29
C THR A 306 -7.73 20.00 -3.41
N THR A 307 -8.09 18.76 -3.13
CA THR A 307 -7.25 17.81 -2.39
C THR A 307 -5.95 17.51 -3.13
N ALA A 308 -6.01 17.24 -4.44
CA ALA A 308 -4.83 17.03 -5.27
C ALA A 308 -3.94 18.29 -5.37
N LYS A 309 -4.51 19.51 -5.32
CA LYS A 309 -3.77 20.77 -5.28
C LYS A 309 -3.02 20.96 -3.96
N VAL A 310 -3.62 20.56 -2.84
CA VAL A 310 -3.00 20.58 -1.51
C VAL A 310 -1.82 19.61 -1.44
N PHE A 311 -2.01 18.38 -1.92
CA PHE A 311 -0.93 17.38 -1.97
C PHE A 311 0.19 17.77 -2.94
N ARG A 312 -0.15 18.39 -4.08
CA ARG A 312 0.84 18.95 -5.02
C ARG A 312 1.69 20.05 -4.38
N GLU A 313 1.07 20.96 -3.65
CA GLU A 313 1.75 22.07 -3.00
C GLU A 313 2.62 21.60 -1.82
N ALA A 314 2.12 20.69 -1.00
CA ALA A 314 2.89 20.06 0.09
C ALA A 314 4.08 19.26 -0.48
N GLY A 315 3.87 18.45 -1.52
CA GLY A 315 4.93 17.73 -2.20
C GLY A 315 6.00 18.64 -2.81
N ARG A 316 5.61 19.79 -3.40
CA ARG A 316 6.56 20.78 -3.92
C ARG A 316 7.42 21.38 -2.82
N ARG A 317 6.84 21.74 -1.67
CA ARG A 317 7.58 22.34 -0.54
C ARG A 317 8.53 21.34 0.10
N VAL A 318 8.10 20.11 0.28
CA VAL A 318 8.92 19.03 0.86
C VAL A 318 10.06 18.64 -0.09
N LEU A 319 9.82 18.67 -1.40
CA LEU A 319 10.81 18.26 -2.40
C LEU A 319 11.62 19.43 -2.99
N GLY A 320 11.44 20.67 -2.51
CA GLY A 320 12.16 21.84 -2.98
C GLY A 320 11.97 22.15 -4.48
N VAL A 321 10.83 21.76 -5.07
CA VAL A 321 10.57 21.95 -6.49
C VAL A 321 10.12 23.39 -6.76
N PRO A 322 10.80 24.17 -7.66
CA PRO A 322 10.42 25.54 -7.97
C PRO A 322 8.99 25.65 -8.52
N SER A 323 8.28 26.71 -8.12
CA SER A 323 6.97 27.06 -8.66
C SER A 323 7.09 27.33 -10.17
N GLY A 324 6.40 26.53 -11.00
CA GLY A 324 6.35 26.76 -12.46
C GLY A 324 6.58 25.52 -13.34
N ARG A 325 7.09 24.41 -12.83
CA ARG A 325 7.14 23.16 -13.63
C ARG A 325 5.80 22.45 -13.64
N LYS A 326 5.34 22.08 -14.82
CA LYS A 326 4.16 21.24 -15.00
C LYS A 326 4.44 19.83 -14.48
N MET A 327 3.48 19.27 -13.77
CA MET A 327 3.61 17.93 -13.17
C MET A 327 3.71 16.79 -14.20
N GLU A 328 3.36 17.06 -15.45
CA GLU A 328 3.47 16.15 -16.58
C GLU A 328 4.94 15.83 -16.95
N GLU A 329 5.88 16.68 -16.53
CA GLU A 329 7.32 16.50 -16.73
C GLU A 329 8.02 15.82 -15.55
N MET A 330 7.30 15.57 -14.46
CA MET A 330 7.82 14.91 -13.26
C MET A 330 7.63 13.39 -13.38
N THR A 331 8.43 12.77 -14.25
CA THR A 331 8.87 11.40 -14.01
C THR A 331 9.59 11.43 -12.66
N TRP A 332 9.03 10.78 -11.66
CA TRP A 332 9.51 10.78 -10.29
C TRP A 332 10.84 10.03 -10.19
N TRP A 333 11.89 10.69 -10.63
CA TRP A 333 13.26 10.21 -10.49
C TRP A 333 13.71 10.49 -9.05
N TRP A 334 14.20 9.48 -8.39
CA TRP A 334 14.92 9.66 -7.15
C TRP A 334 16.12 10.59 -7.42
N SER A 335 16.14 11.74 -6.74
CA SER A 335 17.26 12.68 -6.79
C SER A 335 18.07 12.57 -5.49
N PRO A 336 19.41 12.57 -5.55
CA PRO A 336 20.28 12.67 -4.37
C PRO A 336 19.93 13.82 -3.42
N LYS A 337 19.27 14.88 -3.93
CA LYS A 337 18.81 16.04 -3.14
C LYS A 337 17.72 15.74 -2.11
N ILE A 338 17.08 14.55 -2.11
CA ILE A 338 16.12 14.19 -1.05
C ILE A 338 16.82 14.08 0.32
N GLN A 339 18.10 13.74 0.35
CA GLN A 339 18.88 13.68 1.60
C GLN A 339 19.15 15.04 2.24
N GLU A 340 19.16 16.14 1.46
CA GLU A 340 19.40 17.48 1.97
C GLU A 340 18.16 18.10 2.65
N ILE A 341 16.96 17.53 2.43
CA ILE A 341 15.70 18.16 2.82
C ILE A 341 15.29 17.83 4.25
N ASN A 342 15.67 16.68 4.80
CA ASN A 342 15.41 16.38 6.22
C ASN A 342 16.32 15.29 6.80
N PRO A 343 17.33 15.63 7.60
CA PRO A 343 18.20 14.67 8.28
C PRO A 343 17.51 13.91 9.45
N ARG A 344 16.22 14.12 9.67
CA ARG A 344 15.44 13.50 10.77
C ARG A 344 14.37 12.51 10.32
N PHE A 345 14.32 12.18 9.02
CA PHE A 345 13.50 11.07 8.53
C PHE A 345 14.34 9.83 8.29
#